data_b35f74d392e4a4af1403bc4ce1fa0849
#
_entry.id   b35f74d392e4a4af1403bc4ce1fa0849
#
_cell.length_a   1.000
_cell.length_b   1.000
_cell.length_c   1.000
_cell.angle_alpha   90.00
_cell.angle_beta   90.00
_cell.angle_gamma   90.00
#
_symmetry.space_group_name_H-M   'P 1'
#
loop_
_entity.id
_entity.type
_entity.pdbx_description
1 polymer ?
#
loop_
_entity_poly.entity_id
_entity_poly.type
_entity_poly.pdbx_seq_one_letter_code
_entity_poly.pdbx_strand_id
1 'polypeptide(L)'
;CVSGENGGPVANRFQVASAITSSSYVSHHTAFEYYGIIDQVFYEVYVGSEARFRDFEFDGYTYHYIKSQLKEGIESPEFGGGVRITDKERTIVDSIKDINLIAGLEEVLSCIVAVNGIDESKMLKYLSVYDSAFLYQKTGFIFSEYQTDLSISDEFIKICKEKSGNS
;
A
#
# COMPACT_ATOMS: atom_id res chain seq x y z
N CYS A 1 -4.20 19.10 -13.01
CA CYS A 1 -5.64 18.85 -13.11
C CYS A 1 -6.24 19.56 -14.28
N VAL A 2 -7.05 18.82 -15.02
CA VAL A 2 -7.81 19.38 -16.14
C VAL A 2 -9.12 19.94 -15.60
N SER A 3 -9.49 21.13 -16.01
CA SER A 3 -10.78 21.70 -15.66
C SER A 3 -11.87 21.04 -16.49
N GLY A 4 -12.97 20.68 -15.86
CA GLY A 4 -14.15 20.23 -16.57
C GLY A 4 -14.82 21.38 -17.30
N GLU A 5 -15.82 21.07 -18.10
CA GLU A 5 -16.56 22.07 -18.87
C GLU A 5 -17.20 23.15 -18.00
N ASN A 6 -17.45 22.81 -16.74
CA ASN A 6 -18.03 23.76 -15.78
C ASN A 6 -16.95 24.57 -15.03
N GLY A 7 -15.70 24.48 -15.44
CA GLY A 7 -14.60 25.22 -14.81
C GLY A 7 -14.09 24.60 -13.51
N GLY A 8 -14.66 23.52 -13.03
CA GLY A 8 -14.20 22.81 -11.84
C GLY A 8 -13.12 21.79 -12.20
N PRO A 9 -12.21 21.45 -11.24
CA PRO A 9 -11.20 20.44 -11.50
C PRO A 9 -11.83 19.06 -11.61
N VAL A 10 -11.29 18.26 -12.53
CA VAL A 10 -11.69 16.87 -12.69
C VAL A 10 -11.00 16.05 -11.58
N ALA A 11 -11.75 15.15 -10.94
CA ALA A 11 -11.20 14.28 -9.90
C ALA A 11 -10.09 13.38 -10.47
N ASN A 12 -8.97 13.31 -9.78
CA ASN A 12 -7.89 12.41 -10.18
C ASN A 12 -8.22 10.97 -9.74
N ARG A 13 -7.41 10.00 -10.21
CA ARG A 13 -7.66 8.59 -9.91
C ARG A 13 -7.64 8.27 -8.42
N PHE A 14 -6.86 8.99 -7.64
CA PHE A 14 -6.78 8.78 -6.19
C PHE A 14 -8.05 9.25 -5.49
N GLN A 15 -8.63 10.35 -5.96
CA GLN A 15 -9.90 10.85 -5.45
C GLN A 15 -11.06 9.93 -5.83
N VAL A 16 -11.07 9.43 -7.06
CA VAL A 16 -12.08 8.48 -7.53
C VAL A 16 -12.01 7.21 -6.67
N ALA A 17 -10.83 6.65 -6.46
CA ALA A 17 -10.64 5.46 -5.64
C ALA A 17 -11.20 5.66 -4.23
N SER A 18 -10.96 6.81 -3.63
CA SER A 18 -11.43 7.11 -2.28
C SER A 18 -12.94 7.32 -2.20
N ALA A 19 -13.58 7.64 -3.31
CA ALA A 19 -15.01 7.94 -3.37
C ALA A 19 -15.89 6.74 -3.77
N ILE A 20 -15.30 5.60 -4.11
CA ILE A 20 -16.05 4.42 -4.57
C ILE A 20 -17.02 3.93 -3.50
N THR A 21 -16.54 3.80 -2.26
CA THR A 21 -17.38 3.48 -1.10
C THR A 21 -17.01 4.40 0.04
N SER A 22 -17.80 4.42 1.11
CA SER A 22 -17.50 5.23 2.28
C SER A 22 -16.23 4.77 3.01
N SER A 23 -15.81 3.53 2.80
CA SER A 23 -14.62 2.95 3.43
C SER A 23 -13.46 2.73 2.46
N SER A 24 -13.59 3.08 1.19
CA SER A 24 -12.54 2.84 0.20
C SER A 24 -11.34 3.76 0.36
N TYR A 25 -10.17 3.24 0.04
CA TYR A 25 -8.91 3.97 0.13
C TYR A 25 -7.91 3.44 -0.88
N VAL A 26 -6.95 4.29 -1.25
CA VAL A 26 -5.84 3.92 -2.15
C VAL A 26 -4.87 3.03 -1.38
N SER A 27 -4.44 1.94 -2.00
CA SER A 27 -3.57 0.97 -1.34
C SER A 27 -2.52 0.40 -2.30
N HIS A 28 -1.62 -0.40 -1.73
CA HIS A 28 -0.63 -1.17 -2.49
C HIS A 28 0.19 -0.29 -3.43
N HIS A 29 0.43 -0.77 -4.61
CA HIS A 29 1.23 -0.11 -5.63
C HIS A 29 0.75 1.31 -5.94
N THR A 30 -0.55 1.54 -5.96
CA THR A 30 -1.13 2.85 -6.24
C THR A 30 -0.75 3.87 -5.17
N ALA A 31 -0.63 3.45 -3.90
CA ALA A 31 -0.17 4.32 -2.83
C ALA A 31 1.29 4.76 -3.06
N PHE A 32 2.14 3.87 -3.54
CA PHE A 32 3.51 4.24 -3.91
C PHE A 32 3.54 5.31 -5.01
N GLU A 33 2.62 5.24 -5.97
CA GLU A 33 2.50 6.28 -7.01
C GLU A 33 2.11 7.62 -6.39
N TYR A 34 1.15 7.61 -5.48
CA TYR A 34 0.70 8.83 -4.82
C TYR A 34 1.83 9.53 -4.08
N TYR A 35 2.66 8.76 -3.38
CA TYR A 35 3.80 9.31 -2.64
C TYR A 35 4.98 9.70 -3.52
N GLY A 36 4.90 9.43 -4.82
CA GLY A 36 5.99 9.76 -5.75
C GLY A 36 7.20 8.84 -5.65
N ILE A 37 7.03 7.68 -5.04
CA ILE A 37 8.09 6.67 -4.93
C ILE A 37 8.35 6.00 -6.26
N ILE A 38 7.32 5.96 -7.11
CA ILE A 38 7.39 5.42 -8.47
C ILE A 38 7.16 6.56 -9.46
N ASP A 39 8.03 6.69 -10.46
CA ASP A 39 7.89 7.70 -11.50
C ASP A 39 6.96 7.25 -12.64
N GLN A 40 6.71 5.95 -12.73
CA GLN A 40 5.91 5.39 -13.79
C GLN A 40 4.42 5.44 -13.45
N VAL A 41 3.59 5.78 -14.43
CA VAL A 41 2.13 5.78 -14.26
C VAL A 41 1.60 4.39 -14.61
N PHE A 42 0.83 3.82 -13.72
CA PHE A 42 0.14 2.56 -13.95
C PHE A 42 -1.35 2.82 -14.14
N TYR A 43 -1.95 2.09 -15.06
CA TYR A 43 -3.38 2.26 -15.37
C TYR A 43 -4.27 1.37 -14.49
N GLU A 44 -3.67 0.61 -13.59
CA GLU A 44 -4.37 -0.18 -12.59
C GLU A 44 -4.31 0.51 -11.24
N VAL A 45 -5.47 0.67 -10.62
CA VAL A 45 -5.62 1.35 -9.33
C VAL A 45 -6.11 0.33 -8.31
N TYR A 46 -5.35 0.14 -7.24
CA TYR A 46 -5.68 -0.79 -6.18
C TYR A 46 -6.42 -0.08 -5.07
N VAL A 47 -7.60 -0.57 -4.74
CA VAL A 47 -8.52 0.08 -3.82
C VAL A 47 -8.92 -0.88 -2.72
N GLY A 48 -8.54 -0.57 -1.50
CA GLY A 48 -9.00 -1.30 -0.33
C GLY A 48 -10.36 -0.79 0.11
N SER A 49 -11.24 -1.68 0.51
CA SER A 49 -12.58 -1.30 0.99
C SER A 49 -13.17 -2.39 1.86
N GLU A 50 -13.93 -1.97 2.89
CA GLU A 50 -14.73 -2.91 3.68
C GLU A 50 -15.97 -3.31 2.90
N ALA A 51 -16.55 -2.38 2.15
CA ALA A 51 -17.71 -2.64 1.30
C ALA A 51 -17.24 -3.16 -0.06
N ARG A 52 -17.80 -4.29 -0.47
CA ARG A 52 -17.41 -4.91 -1.75
C ARG A 52 -17.91 -4.11 -2.93
N PHE A 53 -17.08 -3.97 -3.96
CA PHE A 53 -17.47 -3.48 -5.27
C PHE A 53 -16.83 -4.36 -6.33
N ARG A 54 -17.35 -4.32 -7.55
CA ARG A 54 -16.75 -5.04 -8.66
C ARG A 54 -15.68 -4.18 -9.30
N ASP A 55 -14.61 -4.82 -9.75
CA ASP A 55 -13.59 -4.14 -10.53
C ASP A 55 -14.27 -3.46 -11.72
N PHE A 56 -13.82 -2.25 -12.03
CA PHE A 56 -14.40 -1.47 -13.12
C PHE A 56 -13.36 -0.58 -13.78
N GLU A 57 -13.66 -0.14 -14.99
CA GLU A 57 -12.83 0.78 -15.72
C GLU A 57 -13.51 2.14 -15.77
N PHE A 58 -12.74 3.19 -15.52
CA PHE A 58 -13.22 4.55 -15.61
C PHE A 58 -12.07 5.48 -16.00
N ASP A 59 -12.31 6.29 -17.03
CA ASP A 59 -11.35 7.29 -17.52
C ASP A 59 -9.96 6.71 -17.82
N GLY A 60 -9.93 5.52 -18.39
CA GLY A 60 -8.69 4.85 -18.80
C GLY A 60 -7.97 4.08 -17.70
N TYR A 61 -8.51 4.07 -16.49
CA TYR A 61 -7.94 3.34 -15.35
C TYR A 61 -8.86 2.20 -14.95
N THR A 62 -8.27 1.08 -14.57
CA THR A 62 -9.01 -0.06 -14.03
C THR A 62 -8.88 -0.07 -12.51
N TYR A 63 -9.99 -0.05 -11.80
CA TYR A 63 -10.05 0.00 -10.35
C TYR A 63 -10.29 -1.41 -9.81
N HIS A 64 -9.30 -1.93 -9.08
CA HIS A 64 -9.32 -3.28 -8.52
C HIS A 64 -9.72 -3.26 -7.07
N TYR A 65 -10.73 -4.04 -6.73
CA TYR A 65 -11.16 -4.20 -5.34
C TYR A 65 -10.23 -5.14 -4.58
N ILE A 66 -9.82 -4.71 -3.40
CA ILE A 66 -9.10 -5.55 -2.44
C ILE A 66 -9.83 -5.45 -1.10
N LYS A 67 -10.14 -6.60 -0.53
CA LYS A 67 -10.85 -6.64 0.75
C LYS A 67 -10.00 -6.03 1.86
N SER A 68 -10.55 -5.05 2.56
CA SER A 68 -9.89 -4.43 3.70
C SER A 68 -9.99 -5.32 4.93
N GLN A 69 -8.86 -5.65 5.53
CA GLN A 69 -8.78 -6.46 6.74
C GLN A 69 -8.26 -5.65 7.93
N LEU A 70 -7.80 -4.44 7.69
CA LEU A 70 -7.16 -3.59 8.67
C LEU A 70 -7.64 -2.16 8.49
N LYS A 71 -8.18 -1.57 9.55
CA LYS A 71 -8.67 -0.19 9.52
C LYS A 71 -7.59 0.84 9.82
N GLU A 72 -6.53 0.44 10.49
CA GLU A 72 -5.46 1.34 10.90
C GLU A 72 -4.49 1.59 9.75
N GLY A 73 -3.78 2.72 9.81
CA GLY A 73 -2.79 3.06 8.80
C GLY A 73 -3.37 3.72 7.57
N ILE A 74 -4.60 4.23 7.65
CA ILE A 74 -5.22 4.98 6.56
C ILE A 74 -5.16 6.45 6.91
N GLU A 75 -4.57 7.24 6.03
CA GLU A 75 -4.40 8.68 6.22
C GLU A 75 -5.28 9.46 5.23
N SER A 76 -5.64 10.67 5.63
CA SER A 76 -6.35 11.62 4.77
C SER A 76 -5.49 12.88 4.65
N PRO A 77 -4.64 12.96 3.62
CA PRO A 77 -3.75 14.12 3.46
C PRO A 77 -4.54 15.43 3.43
N GLU A 78 -4.03 16.45 4.11
CA GLU A 78 -4.71 17.73 4.27
C GLU A 78 -5.09 18.37 2.93
N PHE A 79 -4.21 18.28 1.96
CA PHE A 79 -4.42 18.86 0.64
C PHE A 79 -4.76 17.81 -0.42
N GLY A 80 -5.23 16.65 0.01
CA GLY A 80 -5.53 15.54 -0.89
C GLY A 80 -6.88 15.60 -1.59
N GLY A 81 -7.73 16.56 -1.22
CA GLY A 81 -9.05 16.68 -1.86
C GLY A 81 -9.98 15.49 -1.60
N GLY A 82 -9.92 14.90 -0.42
CA GLY A 82 -10.73 13.75 -0.06
C GLY A 82 -10.07 12.40 -0.28
N VAL A 83 -8.80 12.39 -0.65
CA VAL A 83 -8.04 11.14 -0.79
C VAL A 83 -7.87 10.46 0.57
N ARG A 84 -8.15 9.16 0.61
CA ARG A 84 -7.79 8.30 1.72
C ARG A 84 -6.77 7.29 1.20
N ILE A 85 -5.69 7.08 1.94
CA ILE A 85 -4.55 6.31 1.45
C ILE A 85 -3.84 5.62 2.61
N THR A 86 -3.30 4.43 2.35
CA THR A 86 -2.46 3.74 3.33
C THR A 86 -1.16 4.49 3.54
N ASP A 87 -0.66 4.53 4.79
CA ASP A 87 0.65 5.09 5.07
C ASP A 87 1.75 4.22 4.47
N LYS A 88 2.99 4.69 4.52
CA LYS A 88 4.12 3.98 3.89
C LYS A 88 4.29 2.57 4.44
N GLU A 89 4.25 2.44 5.75
CA GLU A 89 4.45 1.16 6.43
C GLU A 89 3.33 0.18 6.07
N ARG A 90 2.09 0.63 6.11
CA ARG A 90 0.97 -0.22 5.72
C ARG A 90 1.03 -0.59 4.24
N THR A 91 1.42 0.35 3.39
CA THR A 91 1.58 0.08 1.96
C THR A 91 2.58 -1.03 1.72
N ILE A 92 3.71 -1.00 2.45
CA ILE A 92 4.74 -2.04 2.37
C ILE A 92 4.17 -3.40 2.81
N VAL A 93 3.54 -3.45 3.97
CA VAL A 93 2.99 -4.71 4.52
C VAL A 93 1.94 -5.29 3.57
N ASP A 94 1.01 -4.48 3.11
CA ASP A 94 -0.05 -4.93 2.20
C ASP A 94 0.51 -5.40 0.86
N SER A 95 1.53 -4.71 0.35
CA SER A 95 2.16 -5.09 -0.92
C SER A 95 2.89 -6.42 -0.82
N ILE A 96 3.55 -6.69 0.31
CA ILE A 96 4.19 -7.98 0.55
C ILE A 96 3.14 -9.07 0.71
N LYS A 97 2.07 -8.78 1.45
CA LYS A 97 0.98 -9.72 1.67
C LYS A 97 0.33 -10.17 0.36
N ASP A 98 0.06 -9.21 -0.51
CA ASP A 98 -0.68 -9.44 -1.75
C ASP A 98 0.20 -9.39 -3.00
N ILE A 99 1.44 -9.79 -2.86
CA ILE A 99 2.45 -9.65 -3.91
C ILE A 99 2.03 -10.33 -5.23
N ASN A 100 1.25 -11.39 -5.15
CA ASN A 100 0.76 -12.11 -6.32
C ASN A 100 -0.44 -11.45 -6.99
N LEU A 101 -1.06 -10.48 -6.33
CA LEU A 101 -2.23 -9.77 -6.84
C LEU A 101 -1.87 -8.46 -7.53
N ILE A 102 -0.69 -7.97 -7.30
CA ILE A 102 -0.25 -6.67 -7.82
C ILE A 102 0.88 -6.86 -8.83
N ALA A 103 1.53 -5.78 -9.21
CA ALA A 103 2.40 -5.67 -10.38
C ALA A 103 3.60 -6.62 -10.45
N GLY A 104 3.84 -7.45 -9.45
CA GLY A 104 4.92 -8.42 -9.46
C GLY A 104 6.01 -8.11 -8.45
N LEU A 105 6.81 -9.13 -8.18
CA LEU A 105 7.80 -9.09 -7.11
C LEU A 105 8.87 -8.00 -7.31
N GLU A 106 9.42 -7.90 -8.50
CA GLU A 106 10.52 -6.96 -8.76
C GLU A 106 10.10 -5.51 -8.58
N GLU A 107 8.91 -5.16 -9.03
CA GLU A 107 8.39 -3.80 -8.88
C GLU A 107 8.11 -3.48 -7.43
N VAL A 108 7.52 -4.42 -6.70
CA VAL A 108 7.27 -4.24 -5.27
C VAL A 108 8.57 -4.05 -4.51
N LEU A 109 9.58 -4.84 -4.80
CA LEU A 109 10.89 -4.73 -4.14
C LEU A 109 11.54 -3.38 -4.44
N SER A 110 11.46 -2.93 -5.69
CA SER A 110 12.00 -1.62 -6.08
C SER A 110 11.33 -0.49 -5.31
N CYS A 111 10.01 -0.58 -5.13
CA CYS A 111 9.26 0.41 -4.36
C CYS A 111 9.66 0.40 -2.89
N ILE A 112 9.78 -0.78 -2.29
CA ILE A 112 10.14 -0.91 -0.88
C ILE A 112 11.52 -0.34 -0.63
N VAL A 113 12.49 -0.66 -1.48
CA VAL A 113 13.87 -0.16 -1.34
C VAL A 113 13.93 1.36 -1.48
N ALA A 114 13.03 1.94 -2.26
CA ALA A 114 12.98 3.39 -2.46
C ALA A 114 12.33 4.16 -1.29
N VAL A 115 11.68 3.47 -0.36
CA VAL A 115 11.06 4.11 0.81
C VAL A 115 12.14 4.49 1.82
N ASN A 116 12.10 5.73 2.28
CA ASN A 116 13.01 6.23 3.30
C ASN A 116 12.28 6.39 4.63
N GLY A 117 12.97 6.13 5.73
CA GLY A 117 12.46 6.41 7.06
C GLY A 117 11.31 5.52 7.48
N ILE A 118 11.46 4.21 7.30
CA ILE A 118 10.45 3.23 7.72
C ILE A 118 10.35 3.20 9.25
N ASP A 119 9.12 3.34 9.76
CA ASP A 119 8.83 3.21 11.18
C ASP A 119 8.60 1.73 11.51
N GLU A 120 9.58 1.10 12.13
CA GLU A 120 9.52 -0.33 12.46
C GLU A 120 8.38 -0.66 13.42
N SER A 121 8.06 0.26 14.33
CA SER A 121 6.96 0.06 15.28
C SER A 121 5.62 -0.06 14.55
N LYS A 122 5.40 0.79 13.57
CA LYS A 122 4.19 0.71 12.73
C LYS A 122 4.17 -0.58 11.91
N MET A 123 5.31 -0.96 11.35
CA MET A 123 5.43 -2.21 10.60
C MET A 123 5.00 -3.39 11.46
N LEU A 124 5.55 -3.48 12.66
CA LEU A 124 5.24 -4.57 13.59
C LEU A 124 3.78 -4.56 14.02
N LYS A 125 3.22 -3.37 14.21
CA LYS A 125 1.80 -3.24 14.55
C LYS A 125 0.91 -3.82 13.45
N TYR A 126 1.15 -3.45 12.20
CA TYR A 126 0.35 -3.95 11.09
C TYR A 126 0.53 -5.45 10.88
N LEU A 127 1.76 -5.93 10.98
CA LEU A 127 2.03 -7.37 10.92
C LEU A 127 1.29 -8.13 12.01
N SER A 128 1.23 -7.59 13.22
CA SER A 128 0.56 -8.24 14.34
C SER A 128 -0.95 -8.34 14.16
N VAL A 129 -1.55 -7.35 13.51
CA VAL A 129 -3.00 -7.37 13.24
C VAL A 129 -3.34 -8.46 12.22
N TYR A 130 -2.55 -8.60 11.17
CA TYR A 130 -2.75 -9.69 10.21
C TYR A 130 -2.45 -11.06 10.82
N ASP A 131 -1.53 -11.10 11.78
CA ASP A 131 -1.17 -12.30 12.53
C ASP A 131 -0.93 -13.55 11.66
N SER A 132 -0.17 -13.35 10.60
CA SER A 132 0.15 -14.42 9.64
C SER A 132 1.63 -14.78 9.72
N ALA A 133 1.92 -16.02 10.13
CA ALA A 133 3.30 -16.53 10.17
C ALA A 133 3.98 -16.40 8.80
N PHE A 134 3.24 -16.70 7.74
CA PHE A 134 3.75 -16.60 6.38
C PHE A 134 4.10 -15.15 6.00
N LEU A 135 3.26 -14.20 6.40
CA LEU A 135 3.54 -12.78 6.17
C LEU A 135 4.79 -12.32 6.90
N TYR A 136 4.96 -12.72 8.17
CA TYR A 136 6.18 -12.44 8.92
C TYR A 136 7.41 -13.04 8.22
N GLN A 137 7.28 -14.26 7.71
CA GLN A 137 8.37 -14.93 7.01
C GLN A 137 8.78 -14.17 5.75
N LYS A 138 7.82 -13.78 4.92
CA LYS A 138 8.08 -13.02 3.71
C LYS A 138 8.72 -11.67 4.02
N THR A 139 8.16 -10.97 5.00
CA THR A 139 8.66 -9.64 5.41
C THR A 139 10.09 -9.76 5.93
N GLY A 140 10.34 -10.72 6.81
CA GLY A 140 11.67 -10.94 7.37
C GLY A 140 12.71 -11.27 6.31
N PHE A 141 12.33 -12.09 5.32
CA PHE A 141 13.21 -12.45 4.21
C PHE A 141 13.58 -11.23 3.38
N ILE A 142 12.58 -10.45 2.96
CA ILE A 142 12.81 -9.26 2.13
C ILE A 142 13.64 -8.23 2.88
N PHE A 143 13.31 -7.96 4.13
CA PHE A 143 14.00 -6.95 4.92
C PHE A 143 15.42 -7.38 5.29
N SER A 144 15.66 -8.67 5.41
CA SER A 144 17.01 -9.20 5.63
C SER A 144 17.90 -8.99 4.40
N GLU A 145 17.35 -9.20 3.21
CA GLU A 145 18.07 -8.99 1.96
C GLU A 145 18.44 -7.54 1.71
N TYR A 146 17.58 -6.61 2.11
CA TYR A 146 17.76 -5.17 1.87
C TYR A 146 17.99 -4.39 3.15
N GLN A 147 18.49 -5.06 4.18
CA GLN A 147 18.68 -4.46 5.52
C GLN A 147 19.45 -3.16 5.50
N THR A 148 20.56 -3.12 4.78
CA THR A 148 21.41 -1.93 4.69
C THR A 148 20.69 -0.79 3.98
N ASP A 149 20.07 -1.09 2.85
CA ASP A 149 19.38 -0.07 2.05
C ASP A 149 18.20 0.55 2.79
N LEU A 150 17.52 -0.25 3.61
CA LEU A 150 16.34 0.17 4.35
C LEU A 150 16.64 0.65 5.77
N SER A 151 17.89 0.52 6.20
CA SER A 151 18.31 0.85 7.56
C SER A 151 17.46 0.15 8.63
N ILE A 152 17.18 -1.12 8.40
CA ILE A 152 16.35 -1.93 9.31
C ILE A 152 17.22 -2.55 10.42
N SER A 153 16.69 -2.56 11.63
CA SER A 153 17.40 -3.12 12.78
C SER A 153 17.43 -4.65 12.76
N ASP A 154 18.43 -5.21 13.41
CA ASP A 154 18.51 -6.67 13.63
C ASP A 154 17.34 -7.16 14.46
N GLU A 155 16.87 -6.34 15.39
CA GLU A 155 15.74 -6.66 16.26
C GLU A 155 14.45 -6.89 15.47
N PHE A 156 14.19 -6.05 14.47
CA PHE A 156 13.03 -6.21 13.60
C PHE A 156 13.05 -7.56 12.88
N ILE A 157 14.20 -7.89 12.30
CA ILE A 157 14.39 -9.16 11.57
C ILE A 157 14.20 -10.35 12.53
N LYS A 158 14.75 -10.23 13.73
CA LYS A 158 14.62 -11.27 14.77
C LYS A 158 13.15 -11.51 15.13
N ILE A 159 12.38 -10.44 15.32
CA ILE A 159 10.96 -10.54 15.65
C ILE A 159 10.21 -11.24 14.52
N CYS A 160 10.49 -10.89 13.27
CA CYS A 160 9.86 -11.53 12.12
C CYS A 160 10.17 -13.03 12.08
N LYS A 161 11.39 -13.44 12.38
CA LYS A 161 11.77 -14.85 12.44
C LYS A 161 11.03 -15.59 13.55
N GLU A 162 10.95 -15.00 14.74
CA GLU A 162 10.25 -15.60 15.87
C GLU A 162 8.77 -15.78 15.57
N LYS A 163 8.13 -14.75 15.00
CA LYS A 163 6.71 -14.79 14.68
C LYS A 163 6.38 -15.67 13.48
N SER A 164 7.37 -16.00 12.66
CA SER A 164 7.15 -16.89 11.52
C SER A 164 7.09 -18.38 11.93
N GLY A 165 7.32 -18.67 13.19
CA GLY A 165 7.34 -20.05 13.68
C GLY A 165 8.64 -20.78 13.42
N ASN A 166 9.65 -20.08 12.90
CA ASN A 166 10.99 -20.63 12.72
C ASN A 166 11.85 -20.19 13.88
N SER A 167 11.96 -21.03 14.83
CA SER A 167 12.82 -20.79 16.00
C SER A 167 14.29 -21.03 15.67
#